data_ac785c508d9aa899e77fe42a2cf68fd7
#
_entry.id   ac785c508d9aa899e77fe42a2cf68fd7
#
_cell.length_a   1.000
_cell.length_b   1.000
_cell.length_c   1.000
_cell.angle_alpha   90.00
_cell.angle_beta   90.00
_cell.angle_gamma   90.00
#
_symmetry.space_group_name_H-M   'P 1'
#
loop_
_entity.id
_entity.type
_entity.pdbx_description
1 polymer ?
#
loop_
_entity_poly.entity_id
_entity_poly.type
_entity_poly.pdbx_seq_one_letter_code
_entity_poly.pdbx_strand_id
1 'polypeptide(L)'
;CKIARKILMGAHAVARVIARPFVGQYPNFERTDRRHDFSLVPSKQTVLDDLKDAGKDVIGVGKIYDIFAGKGITETTANHGNKKNMEKVFELQKKDFNGLCYINLVDFDMIYGHRRDTLGYTTALNEFDKDLEIFLANMRDDDVLFITADHGCDPGYKGTDHTRESVPLLGYSKCWKQGVNIGTRDTYADIAATLAQIFEIEYHGDGTGFLEMLK
;
A
#
# COMPACT_ATOMS: atom_id res chain seq x y z
N CYS A 1 7.11 16.98 17.16
CA CYS A 1 7.46 16.13 16.00
C CYS A 1 7.99 16.93 14.81
N LYS A 2 7.43 18.10 14.44
CA LYS A 2 7.99 18.93 13.34
C LYS A 2 9.46 19.31 13.55
N ILE A 3 9.86 19.69 14.77
CA ILE A 3 11.26 20.00 15.11
C ILE A 3 12.13 18.74 15.00
N ALA A 4 11.67 17.61 15.56
CA ALA A 4 12.38 16.34 15.48
C ALA A 4 12.57 15.88 14.02
N ARG A 5 11.54 16.03 13.15
CA ARG A 5 11.65 15.72 11.72
C ARG A 5 12.74 16.53 11.01
N LYS A 6 12.90 17.81 11.38
CA LYS A 6 13.94 18.68 10.82
C LYS A 6 15.37 18.28 11.27
N ILE A 7 15.50 17.81 12.50
CA ILE A 7 16.79 17.35 13.06
C ILE A 7 17.18 16.00 12.49
N LEU A 8 16.22 15.06 12.39
CA LEU A 8 16.44 13.67 11.97
C LEU A 8 16.44 13.56 10.44
N MET A 9 17.37 14.27 9.79
CA MET A 9 17.59 14.29 8.34
C MET A 9 19.07 13.95 8.04
N GLY A 10 19.39 13.74 6.77
CA GLY A 10 20.75 13.43 6.31
C GLY A 10 21.28 12.13 6.96
N ALA A 11 22.49 12.19 7.52
CA ALA A 11 23.15 11.02 8.15
C ALA A 11 22.39 10.44 9.36
N HIS A 12 21.51 11.22 9.98
CA HIS A 12 20.68 10.81 11.12
C HIS A 12 19.20 10.62 10.72
N ALA A 13 18.92 10.47 9.44
CA ALA A 13 17.56 10.33 8.94
C ALA A 13 16.89 9.06 9.49
N VAL A 14 15.67 9.23 9.98
CA VAL A 14 14.76 8.13 10.33
C VAL A 14 13.56 8.16 9.38
N ALA A 15 13.05 7.01 9.01
CA ALA A 15 11.96 6.89 8.04
C ALA A 15 10.73 7.68 8.47
N ARG A 16 10.35 7.65 9.75
CA ARG A 16 9.16 8.33 10.27
C ARG A 16 9.40 8.94 11.65
N VAL A 17 8.82 10.12 11.88
CA VAL A 17 8.64 10.72 13.20
C VAL A 17 7.13 10.79 13.45
N ILE A 18 6.64 10.06 14.45
CA ILE A 18 5.21 9.86 14.65
C ILE A 18 4.71 10.73 15.81
N ALA A 19 3.71 11.58 15.54
CA ALA A 19 2.93 12.25 16.57
C ALA A 19 1.77 11.33 17.00
N ARG A 20 1.68 11.06 18.30
CA ARG A 20 0.57 10.28 18.90
C ARG A 20 -0.09 11.09 20.00
N PRO A 21 -0.94 12.08 19.67
CA PRO A 21 -1.64 12.88 20.68
C PRO A 21 -2.54 12.02 21.54
N PHE A 22 -2.62 12.39 22.81
CA PHE A 22 -3.50 11.73 23.80
C PHE A 22 -4.21 12.77 24.64
N VAL A 23 -5.28 12.36 25.29
CA VAL A 23 -6.07 13.12 26.28
C VAL A 23 -6.16 12.33 27.57
N GLY A 24 -6.75 12.93 28.62
CA GLY A 24 -6.90 12.29 29.93
C GLY A 24 -5.80 12.67 30.90
N GLN A 25 -5.86 12.06 32.10
CA GLN A 25 -4.91 12.25 33.19
C GLN A 25 -4.43 10.89 33.71
N TYR A 26 -3.24 10.86 34.30
CA TYR A 26 -2.70 9.64 34.89
C TYR A 26 -3.68 8.99 35.86
N PRO A 27 -3.90 7.66 35.79
CA PRO A 27 -3.32 6.71 34.83
C PRO A 27 -4.16 6.51 33.55
N ASN A 28 -5.26 7.23 33.38
CA ASN A 28 -6.27 7.00 32.33
C ASN A 28 -6.00 7.89 31.09
N PHE A 29 -4.96 7.54 30.32
CA PHE A 29 -4.67 8.21 29.06
C PHE A 29 -5.33 7.49 27.89
N GLU A 30 -5.95 8.26 26.99
CA GLU A 30 -6.57 7.77 25.74
C GLU A 30 -5.92 8.41 24.53
N ARG A 31 -5.57 7.59 23.53
CA ARG A 31 -5.06 8.08 22.25
C ARG A 31 -6.18 8.74 21.46
N THR A 32 -5.86 9.87 20.84
CA THR A 32 -6.80 10.54 19.92
C THR A 32 -6.62 10.03 18.49
N ASP A 33 -7.56 10.34 17.63
CA ASP A 33 -7.53 10.13 16.18
C ASP A 33 -6.54 11.05 15.43
N ARG A 34 -5.97 12.06 16.15
CA ARG A 34 -5.03 13.05 15.59
C ARG A 34 -3.59 12.52 15.43
N ARG A 35 -3.41 11.22 15.23
CA ARG A 35 -2.11 10.67 14.86
C ARG A 35 -1.66 11.30 13.54
N HIS A 36 -0.36 11.65 13.47
CA HIS A 36 0.24 12.15 12.25
C HIS A 36 1.66 11.60 12.09
N ASP A 37 1.95 11.05 10.92
CA ASP A 37 3.25 10.49 10.57
C ASP A 37 4.01 11.53 9.72
N PHE A 38 5.13 12.02 10.23
CA PHE A 38 6.07 12.87 9.49
C PHE A 38 7.10 11.97 8.80
N SER A 39 6.76 11.46 7.64
CA SER A 39 7.61 10.57 6.85
C SER A 39 8.80 11.33 6.25
N LEU A 40 9.88 10.60 6.01
CA LEU A 40 10.97 11.07 5.18
C LEU A 40 10.52 10.99 3.71
N VAL A 41 10.69 12.08 2.99
CA VAL A 41 10.42 12.09 1.54
C VAL A 41 11.37 11.09 0.86
N PRO A 42 10.90 10.22 -0.03
CA PRO A 42 11.76 9.32 -0.80
C PRO A 42 12.91 10.08 -1.46
N SER A 43 14.14 9.62 -1.21
CA SER A 43 15.36 10.30 -1.67
C SER A 43 15.63 10.12 -3.16
N LYS A 44 15.13 9.04 -3.73
CA LYS A 44 15.18 8.76 -5.17
C LYS A 44 13.81 8.99 -5.81
N GLN A 45 13.78 9.05 -7.13
CA GLN A 45 12.57 8.99 -7.93
C GLN A 45 11.93 7.60 -7.76
N THR A 46 10.62 7.56 -7.70
CA THR A 46 9.83 6.34 -7.57
C THR A 46 8.92 6.20 -8.78
N VAL A 47 8.37 5.02 -9.03
CA VAL A 47 7.38 4.83 -10.10
C VAL A 47 6.16 5.75 -9.97
N LEU A 48 5.85 6.21 -8.76
CA LEU A 48 4.75 7.17 -8.56
C LEU A 48 5.11 8.53 -9.16
N ASP A 49 6.38 8.94 -9.04
CA ASP A 49 6.89 10.15 -9.71
C ASP A 49 6.88 9.96 -11.23
N ASP A 50 7.39 8.81 -11.72
CA ASP A 50 7.46 8.51 -13.16
C ASP A 50 6.05 8.53 -13.80
N LEU A 51 5.07 7.92 -13.15
CA LEU A 51 3.67 7.95 -13.58
C LEU A 51 3.12 9.38 -13.63
N LYS A 52 3.32 10.15 -12.57
CA LYS A 52 2.86 11.54 -12.48
C LYS A 52 3.51 12.41 -13.56
N ASP A 53 4.83 12.27 -13.76
CA ASP A 53 5.58 13.02 -14.77
C ASP A 53 5.13 12.66 -16.21
N ALA A 54 4.67 11.42 -16.41
CA ALA A 54 4.03 10.95 -17.64
C ALA A 54 2.54 11.37 -17.78
N GLY A 55 2.03 12.21 -16.87
CA GLY A 55 0.66 12.71 -16.88
C GLY A 55 -0.40 11.68 -16.50
N LYS A 56 0.00 10.60 -15.78
CA LYS A 56 -0.92 9.59 -15.27
C LYS A 56 -1.46 9.98 -13.89
N ASP A 57 -2.65 9.50 -13.59
CA ASP A 57 -3.20 9.63 -12.23
C ASP A 57 -2.47 8.69 -11.27
N VAL A 58 -2.18 9.19 -10.07
CA VAL A 58 -1.64 8.40 -8.97
C VAL A 58 -2.51 8.65 -7.73
N ILE A 59 -3.45 7.74 -7.52
CA ILE A 59 -4.46 7.87 -6.47
C ILE A 59 -4.06 7.00 -5.28
N GLY A 60 -3.79 7.64 -4.13
CA GLY A 60 -3.46 6.95 -2.88
C GLY A 60 -4.68 6.77 -1.99
N VAL A 61 -4.99 5.53 -1.59
CA VAL A 61 -6.07 5.21 -0.63
C VAL A 61 -5.45 4.64 0.65
N GLY A 62 -5.90 5.14 1.80
CA GLY A 62 -5.36 4.74 3.09
C GLY A 62 -4.10 5.51 3.46
N LYS A 63 -3.03 4.82 3.87
CA LYS A 63 -1.77 5.46 4.32
C LYS A 63 -0.79 5.79 3.20
N ILE A 64 -1.11 5.57 1.95
CA ILE A 64 -0.16 5.72 0.83
C ILE A 64 0.43 7.12 0.80
N TYR A 65 -0.40 8.16 0.95
CA TYR A 65 0.08 9.54 0.99
C TYR A 65 1.11 9.78 2.11
N ASP A 66 0.85 9.26 3.31
CA ASP A 66 1.75 9.41 4.46
C ASP A 66 3.06 8.63 4.27
N ILE A 67 3.00 7.43 3.66
CA ILE A 67 4.17 6.60 3.40
C ILE A 67 5.14 7.30 2.45
N PHE A 68 4.62 7.87 1.36
CA PHE A 68 5.44 8.57 0.35
C PHE A 68 5.61 10.06 0.63
N ALA A 69 5.12 10.58 1.78
CA ALA A 69 5.12 12.01 2.12
C ALA A 69 4.49 12.88 1.01
N GLY A 70 3.49 12.35 0.32
CA GLY A 70 2.79 12.98 -0.78
C GLY A 70 3.56 13.04 -2.10
N LYS A 71 4.82 12.57 -2.15
CA LYS A 71 5.63 12.58 -3.36
C LYS A 71 5.05 11.64 -4.42
N GLY A 72 4.88 12.12 -5.64
CA GLY A 72 4.33 11.35 -6.77
C GLY A 72 2.82 11.12 -6.72
N ILE A 73 2.10 11.57 -5.68
CA ILE A 73 0.64 11.38 -5.54
C ILE A 73 -0.10 12.54 -6.19
N THR A 74 -1.15 12.25 -6.98
CA THR A 74 -2.03 13.26 -7.62
C THR A 74 -3.34 13.46 -6.86
N GLU A 75 -3.91 12.38 -6.31
CA GLU A 75 -5.14 12.40 -5.49
C GLU A 75 -4.97 11.48 -4.29
N THR A 76 -5.54 11.81 -3.15
CA THR A 76 -5.48 10.96 -1.96
C THR A 76 -6.80 10.92 -1.20
N THR A 77 -7.03 9.79 -0.53
CA THR A 77 -8.13 9.61 0.42
C THR A 77 -7.56 9.16 1.75
N ALA A 78 -7.98 9.82 2.83
CA ALA A 78 -7.53 9.49 4.19
C ALA A 78 -7.87 8.03 4.56
N ASN A 79 -7.04 7.44 5.43
CA ASN A 79 -7.28 6.11 5.95
C ASN A 79 -8.46 6.08 6.94
N HIS A 80 -9.41 5.19 6.70
CA HIS A 80 -10.58 4.97 7.55
C HIS A 80 -10.79 3.48 7.89
N GLY A 81 -9.76 2.65 7.77
CA GLY A 81 -9.80 1.20 7.92
C GLY A 81 -10.20 0.45 6.65
N ASN A 82 -10.04 -0.88 6.66
CA ASN A 82 -10.19 -1.71 5.45
C ASN A 82 -11.53 -1.52 4.76
N LYS A 83 -12.62 -1.61 5.50
CA LYS A 83 -13.97 -1.52 4.93
C LYS A 83 -14.20 -0.22 4.16
N LYS A 84 -13.92 0.93 4.78
CA LYS A 84 -14.11 2.24 4.12
C LYS A 84 -13.12 2.48 2.99
N ASN A 85 -11.90 1.93 3.12
CA ASN A 85 -10.93 1.99 2.04
C ASN A 85 -11.42 1.19 0.82
N MET A 86 -12.04 0.01 1.01
CA MET A 86 -12.65 -0.76 -0.07
C MET A 86 -13.89 -0.08 -0.66
N GLU A 87 -14.76 0.52 0.16
CA GLU A 87 -15.87 1.36 -0.33
C GLU A 87 -15.35 2.46 -1.27
N LYS A 88 -14.22 3.10 -0.91
CA LYS A 88 -13.57 4.11 -1.75
C LYS A 88 -13.00 3.54 -3.06
N VAL A 89 -12.45 2.33 -3.01
CA VAL A 89 -12.00 1.62 -4.21
C VAL A 89 -13.16 1.38 -5.19
N PHE A 90 -14.32 0.94 -4.69
CA PHE A 90 -15.51 0.76 -5.53
C PHE A 90 -16.04 2.07 -6.13
N GLU A 91 -15.90 3.19 -5.42
CA GLU A 91 -16.21 4.51 -5.99
C GLU A 91 -15.23 4.89 -7.11
N LEU A 92 -13.93 4.65 -6.90
CA LEU A 92 -12.88 4.93 -7.88
C LEU A 92 -13.02 4.05 -9.12
N GLN A 93 -13.41 2.79 -8.95
CA GLN A 93 -13.65 1.85 -10.07
C GLN A 93 -14.74 2.34 -11.04
N LYS A 94 -15.66 3.20 -10.57
CA LYS A 94 -16.69 3.83 -11.41
C LYS A 94 -16.21 5.08 -12.13
N LYS A 95 -15.07 5.64 -11.73
CA LYS A 95 -14.47 6.81 -12.37
C LYS A 95 -13.68 6.39 -13.60
N ASP A 96 -13.63 7.28 -14.57
CA ASP A 96 -12.71 7.13 -15.69
C ASP A 96 -11.41 7.85 -15.36
N PHE A 97 -10.33 7.08 -15.16
CA PHE A 97 -8.98 7.60 -14.94
C PHE A 97 -7.94 6.68 -15.59
N ASN A 98 -6.80 7.25 -15.97
CA ASN A 98 -5.70 6.50 -16.56
C ASN A 98 -4.47 6.62 -15.66
N GLY A 99 -4.24 5.60 -14.86
CA GLY A 99 -3.15 5.64 -13.87
C GLY A 99 -3.23 4.53 -12.84
N LEU A 100 -2.58 4.75 -11.71
CA LEU A 100 -2.46 3.82 -10.61
C LEU A 100 -3.37 4.21 -9.45
N CYS A 101 -4.23 3.29 -9.01
CA CYS A 101 -4.86 3.36 -7.70
C CYS A 101 -4.08 2.47 -6.73
N TYR A 102 -3.38 3.06 -5.76
CA TYR A 102 -2.58 2.34 -4.78
C TYR A 102 -3.29 2.37 -3.42
N ILE A 103 -3.60 1.17 -2.89
CA ILE A 103 -4.43 1.00 -1.72
C ILE A 103 -3.63 0.33 -0.61
N ASN A 104 -3.76 0.83 0.62
CA ASN A 104 -3.21 0.19 1.80
C ASN A 104 -4.36 -0.21 2.75
N LEU A 105 -4.57 -1.53 2.92
CA LEU A 105 -5.54 -2.12 3.83
C LEU A 105 -4.87 -2.35 5.18
N VAL A 106 -4.92 -1.35 6.05
CA VAL A 106 -4.09 -1.23 7.24
C VAL A 106 -4.51 -2.07 8.44
N ASP A 107 -5.76 -2.57 8.47
CA ASP A 107 -6.32 -3.22 9.66
C ASP A 107 -5.68 -4.59 9.90
N PHE A 108 -5.21 -5.27 8.84
CA PHE A 108 -4.47 -6.52 8.95
C PHE A 108 -3.27 -6.39 9.90
N ASP A 109 -2.49 -5.33 9.75
CA ASP A 109 -1.36 -5.03 10.61
C ASP A 109 -1.81 -4.38 11.93
N MET A 110 -2.51 -3.23 11.84
CA MET A 110 -2.74 -2.34 12.98
C MET A 110 -3.72 -2.88 14.02
N ILE A 111 -4.78 -3.56 13.56
CA ILE A 111 -5.85 -4.03 14.45
C ILE A 111 -5.59 -5.48 14.83
N TYR A 112 -5.23 -6.34 13.89
CA TYR A 112 -5.18 -7.78 14.10
C TYR A 112 -3.76 -8.31 14.28
N GLY A 113 -2.83 -7.94 13.40
CA GLY A 113 -1.47 -8.46 13.38
C GLY A 113 -0.69 -8.15 14.65
N HIS A 114 -0.49 -6.88 14.97
CA HIS A 114 0.19 -6.44 16.20
C HIS A 114 -0.48 -6.87 17.49
N ARG A 115 -1.78 -7.17 17.46
CA ARG A 115 -2.54 -7.62 18.63
C ARG A 115 -2.67 -9.13 18.74
N ARG A 116 -2.10 -9.86 17.79
CA ARG A 116 -2.15 -11.33 17.71
C ARG A 116 -3.59 -11.87 17.74
N ASP A 117 -4.50 -11.13 17.12
CA ASP A 117 -5.90 -11.51 16.95
C ASP A 117 -6.06 -12.33 15.66
N THR A 118 -5.78 -13.62 15.75
CA THR A 118 -5.88 -14.56 14.64
C THR A 118 -7.30 -14.66 14.10
N LEU A 119 -8.31 -14.63 14.98
CA LEU A 119 -9.70 -14.72 14.56
C LEU A 119 -10.14 -13.46 13.82
N GLY A 120 -9.80 -12.29 14.33
CA GLY A 120 -10.06 -11.00 13.67
C GLY A 120 -9.33 -10.90 12.32
N TYR A 121 -8.08 -11.35 12.24
CA TYR A 121 -7.31 -11.39 10.99
C TYR A 121 -7.99 -12.27 9.94
N THR A 122 -8.40 -13.48 10.32
CA THR A 122 -9.12 -14.42 9.44
C THR A 122 -10.46 -13.84 8.98
N THR A 123 -11.19 -13.19 9.90
CA THR A 123 -12.46 -12.53 9.58
C THR A 123 -12.24 -11.41 8.55
N ALA A 124 -11.22 -10.58 8.74
CA ALA A 124 -10.88 -9.50 7.80
C ALA A 124 -10.46 -10.05 6.42
N LEU A 125 -9.76 -11.19 6.37
CA LEU A 125 -9.46 -11.86 5.08
C LEU A 125 -10.73 -12.33 4.37
N ASN A 126 -11.67 -12.93 5.10
CA ASN A 126 -12.94 -13.38 4.52
C ASN A 126 -13.82 -12.19 4.06
N GLU A 127 -13.74 -11.05 4.74
CA GLU A 127 -14.41 -9.82 4.30
C GLU A 127 -13.77 -9.28 3.03
N PHE A 128 -12.44 -9.22 2.98
CA PHE A 128 -11.70 -8.81 1.80
C PHE A 128 -11.95 -9.73 0.58
N ASP A 129 -12.05 -11.05 0.79
CA ASP A 129 -12.36 -12.01 -0.27
C ASP A 129 -13.72 -11.72 -0.94
N LYS A 130 -14.73 -11.36 -0.16
CA LYS A 130 -16.04 -10.93 -0.69
C LYS A 130 -15.95 -9.61 -1.46
N ASP A 131 -15.20 -8.66 -0.93
CA ASP A 131 -14.95 -7.38 -1.61
C ASP A 131 -14.17 -7.60 -2.91
N LEU A 132 -13.21 -8.54 -2.92
CA LEU A 132 -12.44 -8.92 -4.10
C LEU A 132 -13.32 -9.54 -5.18
N GLU A 133 -14.29 -10.39 -4.84
CA GLU A 133 -15.26 -10.94 -5.78
C GLU A 133 -16.03 -9.80 -6.50
N ILE A 134 -16.52 -8.83 -5.73
CA ILE A 134 -17.22 -7.65 -6.28
C ILE A 134 -16.28 -6.82 -7.16
N PHE A 135 -15.02 -6.62 -6.73
CA PHE A 135 -14.02 -5.86 -7.48
C PHE A 135 -13.74 -6.53 -8.83
N LEU A 136 -13.46 -7.83 -8.84
CA LEU A 136 -13.15 -8.60 -10.06
C LEU A 136 -14.31 -8.61 -11.05
N ALA A 137 -15.55 -8.69 -10.56
CA ALA A 137 -16.75 -8.66 -11.42
C ALA A 137 -16.92 -7.32 -12.15
N ASN A 138 -16.40 -6.23 -11.58
CA ASN A 138 -16.50 -4.88 -12.14
C ASN A 138 -15.22 -4.41 -12.86
N MET A 139 -14.18 -5.24 -12.94
CA MET A 139 -12.95 -4.90 -13.68
C MET A 139 -13.24 -4.72 -15.17
N ARG A 140 -12.65 -3.69 -15.76
CA ARG A 140 -12.62 -3.45 -17.20
C ARG A 140 -11.64 -4.43 -17.87
N ASP A 141 -11.66 -4.48 -19.19
CA ASP A 141 -10.80 -5.43 -19.91
C ASP A 141 -9.32 -5.04 -19.87
N ASP A 142 -9.04 -3.75 -19.71
CA ASP A 142 -7.70 -3.17 -19.60
C ASP A 142 -7.23 -2.93 -18.16
N ASP A 143 -8.06 -3.23 -17.17
CA ASP A 143 -7.67 -3.15 -15.77
C ASP A 143 -6.65 -4.26 -15.40
N VAL A 144 -5.71 -3.88 -14.54
CA VAL A 144 -4.73 -4.78 -13.95
C VAL A 144 -4.80 -4.67 -12.42
N LEU A 145 -4.86 -5.80 -11.75
CA LEU A 145 -4.84 -5.89 -10.30
C LEU A 145 -3.55 -6.57 -9.83
N PHE A 146 -2.86 -5.95 -8.87
CA PHE A 146 -1.84 -6.60 -8.04
C PHE A 146 -2.26 -6.63 -6.58
N ILE A 147 -2.07 -7.77 -5.92
CA ILE A 147 -2.27 -7.92 -4.47
C ILE A 147 -0.95 -8.41 -3.88
N THR A 148 -0.44 -7.66 -2.91
CA THR A 148 0.79 -7.99 -2.19
C THR A 148 0.72 -7.48 -0.76
N ALA A 149 1.79 -7.65 0.02
CA ALA A 149 1.98 -7.01 1.32
C ALA A 149 3.36 -6.35 1.39
N ASP A 150 3.51 -5.37 2.26
CA ASP A 150 4.76 -4.63 2.48
C ASP A 150 5.71 -5.38 3.44
N HIS A 151 5.20 -6.28 4.26
CA HIS A 151 5.95 -7.17 5.17
C HIS A 151 5.09 -8.34 5.61
N GLY A 152 5.72 -9.34 6.25
CA GLY A 152 5.03 -10.40 6.96
C GLY A 152 4.37 -9.89 8.24
N CYS A 153 3.25 -10.45 8.62
CA CYS A 153 2.55 -10.14 9.85
C CYS A 153 1.68 -11.33 10.30
N ASP A 154 2.32 -12.40 10.79
CA ASP A 154 1.62 -13.60 11.27
C ASP A 154 1.01 -13.34 12.66
N PRO A 155 -0.32 -13.30 12.79
CA PRO A 155 -0.98 -13.09 14.06
C PRO A 155 -0.85 -14.28 15.01
N GLY A 156 -0.40 -15.44 14.56
CA GLY A 156 -0.11 -16.63 15.38
C GLY A 156 1.30 -16.66 15.96
N TYR A 157 2.20 -15.76 15.53
CA TYR A 157 3.58 -15.76 15.98
C TYR A 157 3.76 -15.05 17.33
N LYS A 158 4.89 -15.31 18.03
CA LYS A 158 5.21 -14.68 19.32
C LYS A 158 5.48 -13.18 19.20
N GLY A 159 5.24 -12.43 20.27
CA GLY A 159 5.58 -11.01 20.35
C GLY A 159 4.58 -10.13 19.62
N THR A 160 4.91 -8.87 19.38
CA THR A 160 4.04 -7.84 18.80
C THR A 160 4.62 -7.20 17.53
N ASP A 161 5.80 -7.63 17.10
CA ASP A 161 6.48 -7.10 15.92
C ASP A 161 6.04 -7.83 14.65
N HIS A 162 6.40 -7.25 13.51
CA HIS A 162 6.23 -7.89 12.21
C HIS A 162 7.00 -9.21 12.13
N THR A 163 6.58 -10.09 11.25
CA THR A 163 7.21 -11.39 11.01
C THR A 163 7.92 -11.41 9.65
N ARG A 164 8.66 -12.48 9.32
CA ARG A 164 9.63 -12.48 8.21
C ARG A 164 9.32 -13.48 7.10
N GLU A 165 8.11 -13.93 7.02
CA GLU A 165 7.66 -14.78 5.92
C GLU A 165 7.65 -13.99 4.61
N SER A 166 7.81 -14.72 3.51
CA SER A 166 7.62 -14.17 2.17
C SER A 166 6.19 -13.69 2.00
N VAL A 167 6.03 -12.54 1.39
CA VAL A 167 4.71 -11.97 1.10
C VAL A 167 4.15 -12.51 -0.22
N PRO A 168 2.83 -12.60 -0.39
CA PRO A 168 2.23 -12.99 -1.64
C PRO A 168 2.47 -11.91 -2.72
N LEU A 169 2.53 -12.33 -3.97
CA LEU A 169 2.41 -11.47 -5.13
C LEU A 169 1.43 -12.13 -6.11
N LEU A 170 0.22 -11.62 -6.14
CA LEU A 170 -0.85 -12.09 -7.01
C LEU A 170 -1.13 -11.02 -8.06
N GLY A 171 -1.22 -11.41 -9.32
CA GLY A 171 -1.55 -10.54 -10.43
C GLY A 171 -2.74 -11.08 -11.21
N TYR A 172 -3.66 -10.20 -11.62
CA TYR A 172 -4.79 -10.56 -12.44
C TYR A 172 -5.10 -9.46 -13.46
N SER A 173 -5.39 -9.89 -14.69
CA SER A 173 -6.04 -9.11 -15.72
C SER A 173 -6.79 -10.06 -16.65
N LYS A 174 -7.86 -9.57 -17.27
CA LYS A 174 -8.60 -10.35 -18.27
C LYS A 174 -7.78 -10.65 -19.53
N CYS A 175 -6.76 -9.81 -19.80
CA CYS A 175 -5.87 -9.95 -20.96
C CYS A 175 -4.63 -10.82 -20.70
N TRP A 176 -4.41 -11.28 -19.47
CA TRP A 176 -3.21 -12.05 -19.13
C TRP A 176 -3.44 -13.56 -19.18
N LYS A 177 -2.36 -14.29 -19.42
CA LYS A 177 -2.36 -15.75 -19.27
C LYS A 177 -2.70 -16.13 -17.83
N GLN A 178 -3.57 -17.10 -17.66
CA GLN A 178 -3.97 -17.59 -16.36
C GLN A 178 -3.00 -18.68 -15.86
N GLY A 179 -2.84 -18.78 -14.54
CA GLY A 179 -2.06 -19.82 -13.89
C GLY A 179 -0.54 -19.72 -14.09
N VAL A 180 -0.04 -18.53 -14.46
CA VAL A 180 1.41 -18.30 -14.61
C VAL A 180 2.05 -18.20 -13.24
N ASN A 181 3.13 -18.95 -13.03
CA ASN A 181 4.00 -18.82 -11.88
C ASN A 181 5.21 -17.96 -12.24
N ILE A 182 5.30 -16.76 -11.69
CA ILE A 182 6.39 -15.82 -11.90
C ILE A 182 7.58 -16.03 -10.95
N GLY A 183 7.55 -17.09 -10.13
CA GLY A 183 8.59 -17.41 -9.15
C GLY A 183 8.66 -16.42 -7.99
N THR A 184 9.74 -16.52 -7.21
CA THR A 184 10.03 -15.56 -6.14
C THR A 184 10.78 -14.37 -6.74
N ARG A 185 10.33 -13.17 -6.40
CA ARG A 185 10.95 -11.91 -6.85
C ARG A 185 11.96 -11.43 -5.80
N ASP A 186 13.04 -10.81 -6.25
CA ASP A 186 14.13 -10.38 -5.38
C ASP A 186 13.85 -9.05 -4.67
N THR A 187 12.97 -8.23 -5.25
CA THR A 187 12.66 -6.91 -4.71
C THR A 187 11.21 -6.48 -5.01
N TYR A 188 10.63 -5.70 -4.11
CA TYR A 188 9.35 -5.02 -4.34
C TYR A 188 9.37 -4.06 -5.55
N ALA A 189 10.55 -3.56 -5.92
CA ALA A 189 10.73 -2.69 -7.07
C ALA A 189 10.38 -3.37 -8.41
N ASP A 190 10.29 -4.71 -8.45
CA ASP A 190 9.87 -5.46 -9.63
C ASP A 190 8.41 -5.16 -10.02
N ILE A 191 7.55 -4.92 -9.01
CA ILE A 191 6.17 -4.46 -9.27
C ILE A 191 6.21 -3.07 -9.92
N ALA A 192 7.04 -2.17 -9.41
CA ALA A 192 7.20 -0.83 -9.97
C ALA A 192 7.69 -0.86 -11.42
N ALA A 193 8.71 -1.67 -11.72
CA ALA A 193 9.21 -1.88 -13.08
C ALA A 193 8.13 -2.47 -14.00
N THR A 194 7.30 -3.39 -13.48
CA THR A 194 6.17 -3.96 -14.25
C THR A 194 5.09 -2.93 -14.51
N LEU A 195 4.77 -2.07 -13.55
CA LEU A 195 3.85 -0.94 -13.75
C LEU A 195 4.36 -0.01 -14.85
N ALA A 196 5.66 0.33 -14.85
CA ALA A 196 6.25 1.16 -15.90
C ALA A 196 6.13 0.51 -17.29
N GLN A 197 6.30 -0.83 -17.38
CA GLN A 197 6.06 -1.58 -18.63
C GLN A 197 4.59 -1.55 -19.08
N ILE A 198 3.63 -1.64 -18.12
CA ILE A 198 2.19 -1.58 -18.40
C ILE A 198 1.81 -0.20 -18.98
N PHE A 199 2.33 0.86 -18.36
CA PHE A 199 2.04 2.24 -18.79
C PHE A 199 2.94 2.76 -19.90
N GLU A 200 3.91 1.94 -20.37
CA GLU A 200 4.88 2.29 -21.43
C GLU A 200 5.63 3.59 -21.11
N ILE A 201 6.07 3.75 -19.87
CA ILE A 201 6.80 4.92 -19.39
C ILE A 201 8.25 4.58 -19.06
N GLU A 202 9.12 5.59 -19.05
CA GLU A 202 10.50 5.45 -18.57
C GLU A 202 10.50 5.12 -17.06
N TYR A 203 11.39 4.21 -16.65
CA TYR A 203 11.50 3.76 -15.26
C TYR A 203 12.89 4.09 -14.72
N HIS A 204 12.94 4.77 -13.57
CA HIS A 204 14.17 5.24 -12.94
C HIS A 204 14.55 4.44 -11.67
N GLY A 205 13.94 3.30 -11.44
CA GLY A 205 14.18 2.45 -10.27
C GLY A 205 15.08 1.24 -10.54
N ASP A 206 15.26 0.42 -9.51
CA ASP A 206 16.21 -0.71 -9.52
C ASP A 206 15.52 -2.08 -9.83
N GLY A 207 14.20 -2.13 -10.04
CA GLY A 207 13.45 -3.37 -10.24
C GLY A 207 13.56 -3.95 -11.65
N THR A 208 13.19 -5.22 -11.78
CA THR A 208 13.09 -5.93 -13.06
C THR A 208 11.62 -6.30 -13.33
N GLY A 209 11.05 -5.75 -14.40
CA GLY A 209 9.67 -6.02 -14.78
C GLY A 209 9.45 -7.45 -15.25
N PHE A 210 8.26 -7.96 -15.03
CA PHE A 210 7.85 -9.34 -15.38
C PHE A 210 6.61 -9.38 -16.29
N LEU A 211 6.25 -8.26 -16.92
CA LEU A 211 5.04 -8.18 -17.78
C LEU A 211 5.06 -9.21 -18.92
N GLU A 212 6.23 -9.45 -19.53
CA GLU A 212 6.38 -10.39 -20.64
C GLU A 212 6.07 -11.86 -20.26
N MET A 213 6.17 -12.19 -18.97
CA MET A 213 5.77 -13.52 -18.47
C MET A 213 4.25 -13.70 -18.42
N LEU A 214 3.49 -12.60 -18.38
CA LEU A 214 2.04 -12.56 -18.17
C LEU A 214 1.23 -12.45 -19.48
N LYS A 215 1.87 -12.03 -20.56
CA LYS A 215 1.27 -11.85 -21.90
C LYS A 215 1.14 -13.16 -22.70
#